data_30a40701e4817113e6fcf207e71de283
#
_entry.id   30a40701e4817113e6fcf207e71de283
#
_cell.length_a   1.000
_cell.length_b   1.000
_cell.length_c   1.000
_cell.angle_alpha   90.00
_cell.angle_beta   90.00
_cell.angle_gamma   90.00
#
_symmetry.space_group_name_H-M   'P 1'
#
loop_
_entity.id
_entity.type
_entity.pdbx_description
1 polymer ?
#
loop_
_entity_poly.entity_id
_entity_poly.type
_entity_poly.pdbx_seq_one_letter_code
_entity_poly.pdbx_strand_id
1 'polypeptide(L)'
;YEIRLSLVGSEMCIRDSVKGFATEIGGKTSHSAIMANSLEIPAVVGCPGVCDACKTGDTLALDALDGVVEINPDEATIAKYEAKAEAFLKEKEELKVLKNEKSVTKDGHEVELAGNIGGFKDVEGVLTNGGEGVGLFRTEFLYMDSDHFPTEDEQFEAYKQVLEGMQGKKVVVRTLDIGGDKHLSYYEFPQEMNPFLGYRAIRLCLKETDIFKTQLRALCRASVYGRL
;
A
#
# COMPACT_ATOMS: atom_id res chain seq x y z
N TYR A 1 12.75 -0.93 -21.77
CA TYR A 1 12.89 0.08 -20.71
C TYR A 1 14.36 0.29 -20.40
N GLU A 2 14.86 1.44 -20.79
CA GLU A 2 16.22 1.88 -20.45
C GLU A 2 16.21 2.35 -18.97
N ILE A 3 16.85 1.62 -18.08
CA ILE A 3 16.90 1.97 -16.66
C ILE A 3 18.30 2.47 -16.35
N ARG A 4 18.45 3.78 -16.13
CA ARG A 4 19.63 4.37 -15.53
C ARG A 4 19.49 4.33 -14.02
N LEU A 5 20.34 3.57 -13.36
CA LEU A 5 20.52 3.64 -11.92
C LEU A 5 21.04 5.02 -11.51
N SER A 6 20.19 5.82 -10.86
CA SER A 6 20.60 7.00 -10.13
C SER A 6 20.07 6.87 -8.71
N LEU A 7 20.96 6.66 -7.77
CA LEU A 7 20.67 6.65 -6.34
C LEU A 7 20.58 8.09 -5.83
N VAL A 8 19.59 8.30 -4.93
CA VAL A 8 19.39 9.44 -4.03
C VAL A 8 18.65 10.64 -4.62
N GLY A 9 17.41 10.72 -4.26
CA GLY A 9 16.55 11.90 -4.37
C GLY A 9 15.32 11.71 -3.48
N SER A 10 14.75 12.82 -3.00
CA SER A 10 13.51 12.83 -2.24
C SER A 10 12.39 12.03 -2.98
N GLU A 11 11.40 11.53 -2.27
CA GLU A 11 10.28 10.70 -2.81
C GLU A 11 9.67 11.25 -4.11
N MET A 12 9.69 12.57 -4.29
CA MET A 12 9.16 13.23 -5.48
C MET A 12 10.04 13.03 -6.72
N CYS A 13 11.35 12.84 -6.58
CA CYS A 13 12.27 12.56 -7.69
C CYS A 13 12.27 11.08 -8.11
N ILE A 14 11.87 10.17 -7.22
CA ILE A 14 11.84 8.74 -7.51
C ILE A 14 10.73 8.40 -8.52
N ARG A 15 9.57 9.01 -8.43
CA ARG A 15 8.44 8.73 -9.31
C ARG A 15 8.71 9.00 -10.79
N ASP A 16 9.49 10.03 -11.11
CA ASP A 16 9.69 10.47 -12.50
C ASP A 16 10.95 9.89 -13.16
N SER A 17 11.92 9.45 -12.34
CA SER A 17 13.25 9.06 -12.85
C SER A 17 13.57 7.58 -12.71
N VAL A 18 13.01 6.89 -11.72
CA VAL A 18 13.28 5.47 -11.48
C VAL A 18 12.26 4.60 -12.21
N LYS A 19 12.71 3.86 -13.22
CA LYS A 19 11.86 2.95 -14.01
C LYS A 19 11.77 1.53 -13.43
N GLY A 20 12.68 1.17 -12.54
CA GLY A 20 12.75 -0.09 -11.83
C GLY A 20 13.99 -0.17 -10.98
N PHE A 21 14.09 -1.17 -10.11
CA PHE A 21 15.31 -1.40 -9.34
C PHE A 21 15.51 -2.89 -8.98
N ALA A 22 16.76 -3.24 -8.71
CA ALA A 22 17.10 -4.54 -8.16
C ALA A 22 17.89 -4.37 -6.87
N THR A 23 17.74 -5.28 -5.90
CA THR A 23 18.49 -5.29 -4.66
C THR A 23 19.12 -6.66 -4.40
N GLU A 24 20.32 -6.68 -3.81
CA GLU A 24 20.99 -7.93 -3.43
C GLU A 24 20.32 -8.62 -2.25
N ILE A 25 19.83 -7.82 -1.31
CA ILE A 25 19.26 -8.29 -0.05
C ILE A 25 17.78 -7.87 0.00
N GLY A 26 16.98 -8.72 0.60
CA GLY A 26 15.57 -8.45 0.83
C GLY A 26 14.66 -9.56 0.31
N GLY A 27 13.46 -9.58 0.82
CA GLY A 27 12.39 -10.48 0.38
C GLY A 27 11.15 -9.70 -0.03
N LYS A 28 10.10 -10.40 -0.45
CA LYS A 28 8.82 -9.81 -0.88
C LYS A 28 8.16 -8.91 0.17
N THR A 29 8.52 -9.05 1.44
CA THR A 29 8.01 -8.27 2.57
C THR A 29 8.97 -7.17 3.03
N SER A 30 10.11 -6.97 2.34
CA SER A 30 11.05 -5.90 2.66
C SER A 30 10.43 -4.52 2.40
N HIS A 31 10.91 -3.51 3.11
CA HIS A 31 10.45 -2.13 2.94
C HIS A 31 10.56 -1.65 1.49
N SER A 32 11.67 -1.98 0.81
CA SER A 32 11.88 -1.67 -0.60
C SER A 32 10.86 -2.33 -1.52
N ALA A 33 10.51 -3.59 -1.27
CA ALA A 33 9.50 -4.30 -2.06
C ALA A 33 8.08 -3.72 -1.85
N ILE A 34 7.75 -3.36 -0.61
CA ILE A 34 6.48 -2.71 -0.28
C ILE A 34 6.40 -1.33 -0.97
N MET A 35 7.48 -0.55 -0.92
CA MET A 35 7.55 0.76 -1.57
C MET A 35 7.42 0.63 -3.09
N ALA A 36 8.14 -0.31 -3.72
CA ALA A 36 8.04 -0.57 -5.16
C ALA A 36 6.59 -0.88 -5.58
N ASN A 37 5.93 -1.73 -4.80
CA ASN A 37 4.54 -2.10 -5.06
C ASN A 37 3.59 -0.90 -4.91
N SER A 38 3.77 -0.06 -3.89
CA SER A 38 2.98 1.15 -3.70
C SER A 38 3.17 2.19 -4.81
N LEU A 39 4.36 2.25 -5.38
CA LEU A 39 4.70 3.18 -6.48
C LEU A 39 4.46 2.58 -7.87
N GLU A 40 4.02 1.32 -7.95
CA GLU A 40 3.88 0.55 -9.19
C GLU A 40 5.19 0.50 -10.02
N ILE A 41 6.35 0.47 -9.33
CA ILE A 41 7.67 0.39 -9.96
C ILE A 41 8.12 -1.07 -10.01
N PRO A 42 8.53 -1.61 -11.18
CA PRO A 42 9.09 -2.95 -11.27
C PRO A 42 10.31 -3.11 -10.36
N ALA A 43 10.32 -4.13 -9.51
CA ALA A 43 11.43 -4.40 -8.59
C ALA A 43 11.73 -5.90 -8.51
N VAL A 44 13.02 -6.23 -8.48
CA VAL A 44 13.51 -7.58 -8.21
C VAL A 44 14.38 -7.53 -6.97
N VAL A 45 14.02 -8.27 -5.93
CA VAL A 45 14.72 -8.26 -4.64
C VAL A 45 15.39 -9.61 -4.38
N GLY A 46 16.53 -9.58 -3.68
CA GLY A 46 17.28 -10.79 -3.38
C GLY A 46 18.08 -11.32 -4.59
N CYS A 47 18.74 -10.44 -5.33
CA CYS A 47 19.64 -10.77 -6.47
C CYS A 47 21.10 -10.71 -6.03
N PRO A 48 21.68 -11.76 -5.46
CA PRO A 48 23.08 -11.73 -4.98
C PRO A 48 24.05 -11.36 -6.10
N GLY A 49 24.99 -10.42 -5.82
CA GLY A 49 26.02 -10.02 -6.75
C GLY A 49 25.56 -9.04 -7.85
N VAL A 50 24.33 -8.58 -7.84
CA VAL A 50 23.84 -7.64 -8.87
C VAL A 50 24.59 -6.30 -8.85
N CYS A 51 24.96 -5.81 -7.67
CA CYS A 51 25.69 -4.56 -7.53
C CYS A 51 27.13 -4.66 -8.03
N ASP A 52 27.77 -5.81 -7.87
CA ASP A 52 29.14 -6.04 -8.37
C ASP A 52 29.16 -6.29 -9.88
N ALA A 53 28.10 -6.88 -10.41
CA ALA A 53 27.98 -7.19 -11.83
C ALA A 53 27.58 -5.97 -12.68
N CYS A 54 26.92 -4.95 -12.11
CA CYS A 54 26.43 -3.77 -12.81
C CYS A 54 27.37 -2.58 -12.64
N LYS A 55 27.52 -1.78 -13.70
CA LYS A 55 28.25 -0.52 -13.69
C LYS A 55 27.38 0.61 -14.18
N THR A 56 27.74 1.83 -13.77
CA THR A 56 27.04 3.02 -14.28
C THR A 56 27.16 3.10 -15.81
N GLY A 57 26.03 3.17 -16.48
CA GLY A 57 25.93 3.19 -17.94
C GLY A 57 25.55 1.85 -18.55
N ASP A 58 25.51 0.76 -17.79
CA ASP A 58 24.98 -0.53 -18.27
C ASP A 58 23.47 -0.45 -18.52
N THR A 59 23.03 -1.18 -19.52
CA THR A 59 21.61 -1.41 -19.82
C THR A 59 21.11 -2.60 -19.01
N LEU A 60 19.97 -2.47 -18.35
CA LEU A 60 19.35 -3.55 -17.60
C LEU A 60 17.96 -3.87 -18.15
N ALA A 61 17.70 -5.14 -18.39
CA ALA A 61 16.33 -5.65 -18.56
C ALA A 61 15.87 -6.29 -17.22
N LEU A 62 14.75 -5.81 -16.72
CA LEU A 62 14.22 -6.21 -15.42
C LEU A 62 12.81 -6.75 -15.59
N ASP A 63 12.59 -8.00 -15.23
CA ASP A 63 11.29 -8.65 -15.19
C ASP A 63 10.90 -8.96 -13.75
N ALA A 64 10.03 -8.11 -13.20
CA ALA A 64 9.55 -8.25 -11.83
C ALA A 64 8.54 -9.41 -11.65
N LEU A 65 7.92 -9.90 -12.73
CA LEU A 65 6.99 -11.03 -12.68
C LEU A 65 7.74 -12.36 -12.53
N ASP A 66 8.79 -12.54 -13.34
CA ASP A 66 9.60 -13.75 -13.33
C ASP A 66 10.79 -13.65 -12.36
N GLY A 67 11.06 -12.46 -11.81
CA GLY A 67 12.17 -12.21 -10.88
C GLY A 67 13.54 -12.29 -11.57
N VAL A 68 13.65 -11.82 -12.81
CA VAL A 68 14.87 -11.87 -13.63
C VAL A 68 15.45 -10.48 -13.82
N VAL A 69 16.79 -10.40 -13.75
CA VAL A 69 17.57 -9.19 -14.11
C VAL A 69 18.64 -9.62 -15.10
N GLU A 70 18.65 -9.04 -16.26
CA GLU A 70 19.68 -9.24 -17.30
C GLU A 70 20.48 -7.96 -17.50
N ILE A 71 21.81 -8.09 -17.50
CA ILE A 71 22.75 -6.97 -17.62
C ILE A 71 23.30 -6.97 -19.05
N ASN A 72 23.21 -5.82 -19.70
CA ASN A 72 23.62 -5.65 -21.11
C ASN A 72 23.04 -6.70 -22.04
N PRO A 73 21.69 -6.88 -22.03
CA PRO A 73 21.01 -7.83 -22.89
C PRO A 73 21.26 -7.50 -24.38
N ASP A 74 21.25 -8.52 -25.22
CA ASP A 74 21.31 -8.34 -26.66
C ASP A 74 19.99 -7.76 -27.23
N GLU A 75 20.02 -7.32 -28.50
CA GLU A 75 18.84 -6.70 -29.14
C GLU A 75 17.63 -7.66 -29.19
N ALA A 76 17.87 -8.95 -29.34
CA ALA A 76 16.79 -9.95 -29.39
C ALA A 76 16.12 -10.10 -28.01
N THR A 77 16.89 -10.07 -26.94
CA THR A 77 16.43 -10.10 -25.57
C THR A 77 15.68 -8.82 -25.19
N ILE A 78 16.17 -7.66 -25.60
CA ILE A 78 15.47 -6.37 -25.42
C ILE A 78 14.10 -6.44 -26.09
N ALA A 79 14.04 -6.81 -27.38
CA ALA A 79 12.77 -6.92 -28.11
C ALA A 79 11.77 -7.90 -27.45
N LYS A 80 12.27 -9.00 -26.86
CA LYS A 80 11.44 -9.94 -26.10
C LYS A 80 10.81 -9.28 -24.86
N TYR A 81 11.58 -8.52 -24.09
CA TYR A 81 11.05 -7.85 -22.89
C TYR A 81 10.14 -6.68 -23.23
N GLU A 82 10.42 -5.95 -24.32
CA GLU A 82 9.52 -4.91 -24.84
C GLU A 82 8.16 -5.49 -25.25
N ALA A 83 8.16 -6.58 -26.01
CA ALA A 83 6.92 -7.27 -26.38
C ALA A 83 6.14 -7.78 -25.16
N LYS A 84 6.84 -8.29 -24.13
CA LYS A 84 6.22 -8.71 -22.87
C LYS A 84 5.62 -7.53 -22.10
N ALA A 85 6.30 -6.40 -22.06
CA ALA A 85 5.81 -5.18 -21.43
C ALA A 85 4.58 -4.62 -22.16
N GLU A 86 4.59 -4.63 -23.49
CA GLU A 86 3.44 -4.21 -24.30
C GLU A 86 2.22 -5.12 -24.05
N ALA A 87 2.42 -6.43 -24.03
CA ALA A 87 1.36 -7.39 -23.73
C ALA A 87 0.76 -7.15 -22.32
N PHE A 88 1.61 -6.91 -21.32
CA PHE A 88 1.17 -6.59 -19.96
C PHE A 88 0.36 -5.30 -19.90
N LEU A 89 0.83 -4.25 -20.58
CA LEU A 89 0.10 -2.97 -20.64
C LEU A 89 -1.26 -3.13 -21.34
N LYS A 90 -1.31 -3.92 -22.42
CA LYS A 90 -2.56 -4.20 -23.12
C LYS A 90 -3.54 -4.96 -22.24
N GLU A 91 -3.08 -5.99 -21.53
CA GLU A 91 -3.91 -6.72 -20.56
C GLU A 91 -4.44 -5.78 -19.45
N LYS A 92 -3.57 -4.90 -18.92
CA LYS A 92 -3.97 -3.88 -17.92
C LYS A 92 -5.04 -2.93 -18.47
N GLU A 93 -4.96 -2.51 -19.73
CA GLU A 93 -5.99 -1.68 -20.37
C GLU A 93 -7.30 -2.45 -20.58
N GLU A 94 -7.23 -3.70 -21.00
CA GLU A 94 -8.41 -4.56 -21.16
C GLU A 94 -9.15 -4.76 -19.82
N LEU A 95 -8.40 -4.91 -18.71
CA LEU A 95 -8.96 -5.02 -17.37
C LEU A 95 -9.67 -3.74 -16.92
N LYS A 96 -9.26 -2.55 -17.39
CA LYS A 96 -9.93 -1.28 -17.05
C LYS A 96 -11.39 -1.23 -17.48
N VAL A 97 -11.78 -1.97 -18.51
CA VAL A 97 -13.18 -2.06 -18.94
C VAL A 97 -14.04 -2.69 -17.87
N LEU A 98 -13.49 -3.63 -17.09
CA LEU A 98 -14.21 -4.34 -16.05
C LEU A 98 -14.55 -3.49 -14.82
N LYS A 99 -13.94 -2.32 -14.64
CA LYS A 99 -14.14 -1.48 -13.45
C LYS A 99 -15.59 -1.03 -13.24
N ASN A 100 -16.38 -0.98 -14.32
CA ASN A 100 -17.78 -0.57 -14.28
C ASN A 100 -18.75 -1.77 -14.30
N GLU A 101 -18.21 -2.98 -14.40
CA GLU A 101 -19.02 -4.19 -14.38
C GLU A 101 -19.36 -4.57 -12.94
N LYS A 102 -20.53 -5.18 -12.75
CA LYS A 102 -20.90 -5.70 -11.45
C LYS A 102 -20.05 -6.91 -11.09
N SER A 103 -19.59 -6.95 -9.84
CA SER A 103 -18.85 -8.10 -9.31
C SER A 103 -19.82 -9.23 -8.98
N VAL A 104 -19.95 -10.19 -9.90
CA VAL A 104 -20.91 -11.30 -9.79
C VAL A 104 -20.16 -12.63 -9.96
N THR A 105 -20.45 -13.59 -9.10
CA THR A 105 -19.93 -14.96 -9.23
C THR A 105 -20.59 -15.70 -10.40
N LYS A 106 -20.00 -16.83 -10.82
CA LYS A 106 -20.53 -17.62 -11.94
C LYS A 106 -21.95 -18.14 -11.74
N ASP A 107 -22.38 -18.30 -10.48
CA ASP A 107 -23.71 -18.70 -10.07
C ASP A 107 -24.68 -17.53 -9.85
N GLY A 108 -24.24 -16.30 -10.17
CA GLY A 108 -25.09 -15.10 -10.16
C GLY A 108 -25.16 -14.38 -8.81
N HIS A 109 -24.30 -14.75 -7.83
CA HIS A 109 -24.26 -14.04 -6.56
C HIS A 109 -23.47 -12.73 -6.70
N GLU A 110 -24.07 -11.59 -6.32
CA GLU A 110 -23.44 -10.27 -6.34
C GLU A 110 -22.56 -10.09 -5.10
N VAL A 111 -21.31 -9.65 -5.31
CA VAL A 111 -20.30 -9.45 -4.27
C VAL A 111 -19.88 -7.99 -4.27
N GLU A 112 -19.82 -7.36 -3.09
CA GLU A 112 -19.33 -5.98 -2.94
C GLU A 112 -17.79 -5.96 -3.04
N LEU A 113 -17.25 -5.22 -4.01
CA LEU A 113 -15.81 -5.04 -4.20
C LEU A 113 -15.35 -3.79 -3.48
N ALA A 114 -14.63 -3.95 -2.38
CA ALA A 114 -14.22 -2.85 -1.53
C ALA A 114 -12.70 -2.77 -1.36
N GLY A 115 -12.17 -1.54 -1.31
CA GLY A 115 -10.74 -1.30 -1.16
C GLY A 115 -10.25 -1.37 0.29
N ASN A 116 -8.96 -1.66 0.46
CA ASN A 116 -8.24 -1.48 1.72
C ASN A 116 -7.43 -0.19 1.64
N ILE A 117 -7.59 0.70 2.63
CA ILE A 117 -6.90 1.98 2.66
C ILE A 117 -6.14 2.20 3.98
N GLY A 118 -5.08 2.99 3.91
CA GLY A 118 -4.36 3.52 5.08
C GLY A 118 -4.72 4.98 5.39
N GLY A 119 -5.29 5.71 4.42
CA GLY A 119 -5.66 7.11 4.59
C GLY A 119 -6.36 7.71 3.36
N PHE A 120 -6.59 9.01 3.40
CA PHE A 120 -7.29 9.73 2.33
C PHE A 120 -6.60 9.63 0.95
N LYS A 121 -5.27 9.54 0.93
CA LYS A 121 -4.50 9.43 -0.32
C LYS A 121 -4.87 8.20 -1.16
N ASP A 122 -5.40 7.16 -0.54
CA ASP A 122 -5.76 5.90 -1.22
C ASP A 122 -7.18 5.95 -1.82
N VAL A 123 -8.00 6.93 -1.42
CA VAL A 123 -9.41 7.04 -1.83
C VAL A 123 -9.55 7.17 -3.35
N GLU A 124 -8.72 8.01 -3.97
CA GLU A 124 -8.72 8.18 -5.42
C GLU A 124 -8.45 6.85 -6.15
N GLY A 125 -7.49 6.06 -5.64
CA GLY A 125 -7.17 4.74 -6.17
C GLY A 125 -8.35 3.77 -6.10
N VAL A 126 -9.09 3.76 -4.98
CA VAL A 126 -10.28 2.93 -4.83
C VAL A 126 -11.35 3.31 -5.86
N LEU A 127 -11.64 4.61 -6.01
CA LEU A 127 -12.67 5.10 -6.94
C LEU A 127 -12.27 4.88 -8.40
N THR A 128 -11.01 5.15 -8.74
CA THR A 128 -10.48 5.00 -10.09
C THR A 128 -10.52 3.55 -10.56
N ASN A 129 -10.35 2.59 -9.65
CA ASN A 129 -10.40 1.16 -9.96
C ASN A 129 -11.80 0.54 -9.79
N GLY A 130 -12.85 1.35 -9.66
CA GLY A 130 -14.22 0.87 -9.61
C GLY A 130 -14.65 0.30 -8.24
N GLY A 131 -13.91 0.62 -7.17
CA GLY A 131 -14.28 0.18 -5.82
C GLY A 131 -15.65 0.70 -5.38
N GLU A 132 -16.45 -0.20 -4.81
CA GLU A 132 -17.83 0.07 -4.38
C GLU A 132 -17.88 0.65 -2.97
N GLY A 133 -16.76 0.57 -2.24
CA GLY A 133 -16.62 1.10 -0.89
C GLY A 133 -15.20 0.90 -0.36
N VAL A 134 -15.03 1.23 0.91
CA VAL A 134 -13.85 0.88 1.70
C VAL A 134 -14.21 -0.27 2.63
N GLY A 135 -13.64 -1.43 2.41
CA GLY A 135 -13.84 -2.61 3.23
C GLY A 135 -12.98 -2.63 4.49
N LEU A 136 -11.86 -1.91 4.46
CA LEU A 136 -10.98 -1.76 5.60
C LEU A 136 -10.21 -0.44 5.53
N PHE A 137 -10.54 0.50 6.40
CA PHE A 137 -9.69 1.65 6.69
C PHE A 137 -8.82 1.31 7.92
N ARG A 138 -7.53 1.19 7.71
CA ARG A 138 -6.54 0.87 8.74
C ARG A 138 -6.11 2.14 9.46
N THR A 139 -6.73 2.41 10.60
CA THR A 139 -6.52 3.65 11.36
C THR A 139 -5.18 3.70 12.07
N GLU A 140 -4.46 2.60 12.20
CA GLU A 140 -3.18 2.54 12.87
C GLU A 140 -2.11 3.43 12.24
N PHE A 141 -2.20 3.75 10.94
CA PHE A 141 -1.28 4.69 10.29
C PHE A 141 -1.35 6.09 10.90
N LEU A 142 -2.53 6.55 11.32
CA LEU A 142 -2.68 7.83 12.02
C LEU A 142 -1.86 7.89 13.33
N TYR A 143 -1.70 6.75 13.98
CA TYR A 143 -0.93 6.63 15.23
C TYR A 143 0.55 6.42 14.96
N MET A 144 0.91 5.67 13.90
CA MET A 144 2.31 5.36 13.57
C MET A 144 3.04 6.56 12.96
N ASP A 145 2.32 7.42 12.23
CA ASP A 145 2.85 8.62 11.60
C ASP A 145 2.86 9.84 12.54
N SER A 146 2.42 9.67 13.80
CA SER A 146 2.40 10.71 14.84
C SER A 146 3.50 10.49 15.88
N ASP A 147 3.84 11.54 16.61
CA ASP A 147 4.71 11.53 17.78
C ASP A 147 3.94 11.54 19.12
N HIS A 148 2.61 11.51 19.06
CA HIS A 148 1.68 11.45 20.18
C HIS A 148 0.42 10.65 19.82
N PHE A 149 -0.40 10.31 20.82
CA PHE A 149 -1.72 9.76 20.54
C PHE A 149 -2.58 10.78 19.83
N PRO A 150 -3.07 10.49 18.60
CA PRO A 150 -3.88 11.43 17.84
C PRO A 150 -5.10 11.90 18.63
N THR A 151 -5.28 13.20 18.68
CA THR A 151 -6.43 13.85 19.34
C THR A 151 -7.75 13.51 18.65
N GLU A 152 -8.86 13.80 19.29
CA GLU A 152 -10.19 13.61 18.72
C GLU A 152 -10.36 14.40 17.42
N ASP A 153 -9.82 15.63 17.35
CA ASP A 153 -9.95 16.49 16.18
C ASP A 153 -9.08 16.01 15.00
N GLU A 154 -7.85 15.58 15.26
CA GLU A 154 -6.98 15.00 14.23
C GLU A 154 -7.60 13.75 13.61
N GLN A 155 -8.13 12.86 14.44
CA GLN A 155 -8.82 11.67 13.98
C GLN A 155 -10.10 12.01 13.23
N PHE A 156 -10.90 12.93 13.75
CA PHE A 156 -12.13 13.39 13.12
C PHE A 156 -11.87 13.93 11.71
N GLU A 157 -10.90 14.81 11.53
CA GLU A 157 -10.57 15.37 10.22
C GLU A 157 -10.11 14.28 9.24
N ALA A 158 -9.28 13.32 9.68
CA ALA A 158 -8.86 12.21 8.84
C ALA A 158 -10.03 11.33 8.39
N TYR A 159 -10.94 10.99 9.29
CA TYR A 159 -12.12 10.17 8.97
C TYR A 159 -13.10 10.92 8.06
N LYS A 160 -13.35 12.20 8.35
CA LYS A 160 -14.20 13.07 7.55
C LYS A 160 -13.72 13.15 6.10
N GLN A 161 -12.42 13.42 5.88
CA GLN A 161 -11.86 13.49 4.53
C GLN A 161 -12.10 12.20 3.74
N VAL A 162 -11.92 11.03 4.36
CA VAL A 162 -12.18 9.75 3.72
C VAL A 162 -13.67 9.57 3.40
N LEU A 163 -14.55 9.89 4.34
CA LEU A 163 -16.00 9.74 4.14
C LEU A 163 -16.54 10.66 3.04
N GLU A 164 -16.12 11.93 3.03
CA GLU A 164 -16.47 12.89 1.97
C GLU A 164 -15.89 12.45 0.61
N GLY A 165 -14.62 12.02 0.60
CA GLY A 165 -13.93 11.55 -0.61
C GLY A 165 -14.58 10.32 -1.23
N MET A 166 -15.15 9.42 -0.42
CA MET A 166 -15.86 8.22 -0.89
C MET A 166 -17.27 8.49 -1.46
N GLN A 167 -17.73 9.73 -1.48
CA GLN A 167 -18.93 10.16 -2.19
C GLN A 167 -20.21 9.35 -1.83
N GLY A 168 -20.40 9.06 -0.56
CA GLY A 168 -21.54 8.31 -0.04
C GLY A 168 -21.43 6.78 -0.15
N LYS A 169 -20.32 6.25 -0.69
CA LYS A 169 -20.00 4.82 -0.64
C LYS A 169 -19.66 4.41 0.80
N LYS A 170 -19.88 3.14 1.13
CA LYS A 170 -19.64 2.60 2.48
C LYS A 170 -18.15 2.64 2.84
N VAL A 171 -17.86 3.04 4.08
CA VAL A 171 -16.50 3.02 4.65
C VAL A 171 -16.53 2.22 5.94
N VAL A 172 -15.86 1.07 5.96
CA VAL A 172 -15.65 0.28 7.16
C VAL A 172 -14.34 0.71 7.80
N VAL A 173 -14.42 1.30 8.98
CA VAL A 173 -13.25 1.75 9.74
C VAL A 173 -12.91 0.72 10.81
N ARG A 174 -11.67 0.24 10.79
CA ARG A 174 -11.15 -0.59 11.86
C ARG A 174 -10.74 0.30 13.05
N THR A 175 -11.25 0.01 14.21
CA THR A 175 -10.73 0.61 15.45
C THR A 175 -9.28 0.20 15.65
N LEU A 176 -8.57 0.93 16.49
CA LEU A 176 -7.13 0.81 16.72
C LEU A 176 -6.66 -0.66 16.80
N ASP A 177 -5.76 -1.03 15.89
CA ASP A 177 -5.10 -2.34 15.86
C ASP A 177 -3.58 -2.17 15.90
N ILE A 178 -3.08 -1.72 17.06
CA ILE A 178 -1.66 -1.54 17.35
C ILE A 178 -1.23 -2.52 18.44
N GLY A 179 0.04 -2.88 18.42
CA GLY A 179 0.69 -3.88 19.25
C GLY A 179 1.30 -5.01 18.43
N GLY A 180 2.08 -5.85 19.04
CA GLY A 180 2.79 -6.92 18.34
C GLY A 180 3.98 -6.40 17.55
N ASP A 181 3.84 -6.34 16.25
CA ASP A 181 4.85 -5.86 15.30
C ASP A 181 4.84 -4.35 15.04
N LYS A 182 3.80 -3.65 15.53
CA LYS A 182 3.61 -2.21 15.31
C LYS A 182 4.03 -1.43 16.53
N HIS A 183 5.09 -0.66 16.42
CA HIS A 183 5.64 0.15 17.49
C HIS A 183 5.23 1.62 17.36
N LEU A 184 5.02 2.27 18.51
CA LEU A 184 4.86 3.72 18.61
C LEU A 184 6.07 4.30 19.32
N SER A 185 6.62 5.40 18.80
CA SER A 185 7.79 6.07 19.40
C SER A 185 7.50 6.67 20.78
N TYR A 186 6.23 6.93 21.08
CA TYR A 186 5.73 7.61 22.27
C TYR A 186 4.95 6.70 23.26
N TYR A 187 4.91 5.37 22.98
CA TYR A 187 4.23 4.41 23.85
C TYR A 187 4.98 3.08 23.90
N GLU A 188 5.34 2.64 25.11
CA GLU A 188 6.01 1.37 25.32
C GLU A 188 4.98 0.26 25.57
N PHE A 189 5.04 -0.76 24.75
CA PHE A 189 4.25 -1.97 24.93
C PHE A 189 4.95 -2.94 25.88
N PRO A 190 4.20 -3.69 26.70
CA PRO A 190 4.80 -4.74 27.52
C PRO A 190 5.46 -5.79 26.62
N GLN A 191 6.61 -6.29 27.06
CA GLN A 191 7.26 -7.40 26.38
C GLN A 191 6.50 -8.70 26.65
N GLU A 192 6.09 -9.38 25.59
CA GLU A 192 5.33 -10.62 25.65
C GLU A 192 5.97 -11.68 24.75
N MET A 193 5.84 -12.96 25.15
CA MET A 193 6.38 -14.09 24.36
C MET A 193 5.67 -14.25 23.01
N ASN A 194 4.40 -13.89 22.95
CA ASN A 194 3.59 -13.93 21.73
C ASN A 194 2.73 -12.66 21.59
N PRO A 195 3.33 -11.53 21.15
CA PRO A 195 2.67 -10.24 21.10
C PRO A 195 1.40 -10.21 20.26
N PHE A 196 1.30 -11.05 19.20
CA PHE A 196 0.11 -11.12 18.35
C PHE A 196 -1.13 -11.65 19.08
N LEU A 197 -0.94 -12.51 20.07
CA LEU A 197 -2.00 -13.04 20.93
C LEU A 197 -2.13 -12.30 22.25
N GLY A 198 -1.29 -11.29 22.47
CA GLY A 198 -1.15 -10.55 23.70
C GLY A 198 -1.90 -9.22 23.75
N TYR A 199 -1.25 -8.22 24.34
CA TYR A 199 -1.77 -6.88 24.62
C TYR A 199 -1.77 -6.00 23.38
N ARG A 200 -2.83 -6.14 22.56
CA ARG A 200 -3.03 -5.38 21.31
C ARG A 200 -4.51 -5.14 21.01
N ALA A 201 -4.77 -4.30 20.04
CA ALA A 201 -6.10 -4.05 19.45
C ALA A 201 -7.15 -3.81 20.56
N ILE A 202 -8.25 -4.56 20.55
CA ILE A 202 -9.35 -4.38 21.51
C ILE A 202 -8.91 -4.59 22.96
N ARG A 203 -7.93 -5.45 23.22
CA ARG A 203 -7.42 -5.65 24.60
C ARG A 203 -6.70 -4.42 25.13
N LEU A 204 -5.91 -3.76 24.29
CA LEU A 204 -5.32 -2.45 24.58
C LEU A 204 -6.42 -1.41 24.76
N CYS A 205 -7.37 -1.31 23.84
CA CYS A 205 -8.45 -0.34 23.86
C CYS A 205 -9.34 -0.44 25.12
N LEU A 206 -9.58 -1.64 25.60
CA LEU A 206 -10.38 -1.86 26.84
C LEU A 206 -9.62 -1.51 28.12
N LYS A 207 -8.30 -1.52 28.09
CA LYS A 207 -7.45 -1.09 29.21
C LYS A 207 -7.18 0.41 29.15
N GLU A 208 -6.79 0.91 27.97
CA GLU A 208 -6.54 2.33 27.70
C GLU A 208 -7.83 2.99 27.17
N THR A 209 -8.86 3.03 28.03
CA THR A 209 -10.21 3.43 27.61
C THR A 209 -10.31 4.86 27.09
N ASP A 210 -9.42 5.75 27.49
CA ASP A 210 -9.43 7.14 27.04
C ASP A 210 -9.02 7.25 25.56
N ILE A 211 -8.01 6.47 25.15
CA ILE A 211 -7.61 6.37 23.73
C ILE A 211 -8.79 5.86 22.90
N PHE A 212 -9.45 4.80 23.37
CA PHE A 212 -10.57 4.20 22.65
C PHE A 212 -11.79 5.13 22.58
N LYS A 213 -12.14 5.80 23.68
CA LYS A 213 -13.22 6.80 23.70
C LYS A 213 -12.95 7.96 22.74
N THR A 214 -11.71 8.45 22.68
CA THR A 214 -11.28 9.50 21.76
C THR A 214 -11.53 9.07 20.32
N GLN A 215 -11.11 7.85 19.95
CA GLN A 215 -11.36 7.32 18.61
C GLN A 215 -12.86 7.16 18.31
N LEU A 216 -13.63 6.59 19.23
CA LEU A 216 -15.08 6.39 19.03
C LEU A 216 -15.83 7.72 18.88
N ARG A 217 -15.46 8.75 19.65
CA ARG A 217 -16.04 10.10 19.51
C ARG A 217 -15.73 10.70 18.16
N ALA A 218 -14.48 10.60 17.70
CA ALA A 218 -14.08 11.07 16.39
C ALA A 218 -14.87 10.38 15.28
N LEU A 219 -15.05 9.05 15.35
CA LEU A 219 -15.87 8.29 14.42
C LEU A 219 -17.35 8.71 14.46
N CYS A 220 -17.93 8.86 15.65
CA CYS A 220 -19.32 9.33 15.77
C CYS A 220 -19.51 10.74 15.16
N ARG A 221 -18.56 11.65 15.38
CA ARG A 221 -18.59 12.98 14.76
C ARG A 221 -18.47 12.91 13.25
N ALA A 222 -17.60 12.05 12.75
CA ALA A 222 -17.37 11.90 11.31
C ALA A 222 -18.54 11.22 10.57
N SER A 223 -19.35 10.41 11.24
CA SER A 223 -20.43 9.62 10.63
C SER A 223 -21.50 10.45 9.89
N VAL A 224 -21.63 11.75 10.16
CA VAL A 224 -22.57 12.65 9.47
C VAL A 224 -22.09 13.05 8.06
N TYR A 225 -20.81 12.79 7.73
CA TYR A 225 -20.18 13.15 6.45
C TYR A 225 -20.19 12.04 5.41
N GLY A 226 -20.68 10.87 5.76
CA GLY A 226 -20.76 9.74 4.83
C GLY A 226 -21.32 8.48 5.49
N ARG A 227 -21.25 7.37 4.75
CA ARG A 227 -21.77 6.07 5.20
C ARG A 227 -20.67 5.31 5.95
N LEU A 228 -20.59 5.53 7.27
CA LEU A 228 -19.68 4.86 8.19
C LEU A 228 -20.30 3.56 8.73
#